data_ef338d49778bfb649f25634b56884f31
#
_entry.id   ef338d49778bfb649f25634b56884f31
#
_cell.length_a   1.000
_cell.length_b   1.000
_cell.length_c   1.000
_cell.angle_alpha   90.00
_cell.angle_beta   90.00
_cell.angle_gamma   90.00
#
_symmetry.space_group_name_H-M   'P 1'
#
loop_
_entity.id
_entity.type
_entity.pdbx_description
1 polymer ?
#
loop_
_entity_poly.entity_id
_entity_poly.type
_entity_poly.pdbx_seq_one_letter_code
_entity_poly.pdbx_strand_id
1 'polypeptide(L)'
;MNYVNNMYLLGNLTRDPEIKYTNEGIAITEMGIAVNKKWTDKNGKESETVDFFNVTTWNNLAENCAAALKKGDRVLLSGHLNLRSWESKEGKKYNITNITADVVAASLEFNQIKILEKDVIETDEGGSLKKDKATSKTA
;
A
#
# COMPACT_ATOMS: atom_id res chain seq x y z
N MET A 1 9.64 -16.49 -22.69
CA MET A 1 8.62 -17.04 -21.78
C MET A 1 7.77 -15.88 -21.25
N ASN A 2 6.48 -15.95 -21.47
CA ASN A 2 5.56 -14.92 -21.00
C ASN A 2 4.92 -15.34 -19.69
N TYR A 3 5.00 -14.48 -18.69
CA TYR A 3 4.30 -14.69 -17.43
C TYR A 3 3.60 -13.42 -17.01
N VAL A 4 2.45 -13.59 -16.37
CA VAL A 4 1.64 -12.47 -15.85
C VAL A 4 1.31 -12.78 -14.40
N ASN A 5 1.58 -11.81 -13.53
CA ASN A 5 1.22 -11.86 -12.12
C ASN A 5 0.84 -10.45 -11.70
N ASN A 6 -0.40 -10.08 -11.97
CA ASN A 6 -0.94 -8.76 -11.68
C ASN A 6 -2.27 -8.88 -10.95
N MET A 7 -2.51 -7.96 -10.04
CA MET A 7 -3.77 -7.87 -9.33
C MET A 7 -4.10 -6.43 -8.99
N TYR A 8 -5.37 -6.15 -8.75
CA TYR A 8 -5.88 -4.85 -8.36
C TYR A 8 -6.79 -5.01 -7.15
N LEU A 9 -6.68 -4.11 -6.20
CA LEU A 9 -7.57 -4.04 -5.05
C LEU A 9 -8.08 -2.62 -4.86
N LEU A 10 -9.35 -2.49 -4.57
CA LEU A 10 -9.98 -1.27 -4.06
C LEU A 10 -10.56 -1.59 -2.70
N GLY A 11 -10.06 -0.95 -1.66
CA GLY A 11 -10.49 -1.22 -0.30
C GLY A 11 -10.01 -0.17 0.69
N ASN A 12 -10.26 -0.42 1.95
CA ASN A 12 -9.95 0.51 3.02
C ASN A 12 -8.87 -0.04 3.94
N LEU A 13 -7.97 0.82 4.40
CA LEU A 13 -6.96 0.44 5.38
C LEU A 13 -7.62 0.01 6.69
N THR A 14 -7.19 -1.12 7.22
CA THR A 14 -7.68 -1.68 8.49
C THR A 14 -6.92 -1.16 9.70
N ARG A 15 -5.74 -0.60 9.48
CA ARG A 15 -4.86 -0.03 10.49
C ARG A 15 -3.96 1.02 9.85
N ASP A 16 -3.31 1.82 10.67
CA ASP A 16 -2.30 2.74 10.18
C ASP A 16 -1.13 1.96 9.56
N PRO A 17 -0.56 2.43 8.44
CA PRO A 17 0.60 1.78 7.85
C PRO A 17 1.80 1.75 8.79
N GLU A 18 2.46 0.63 8.88
CA GLU A 18 3.68 0.47 9.68
C GLU A 18 4.91 0.52 8.78
N ILE A 19 5.78 1.48 9.02
CA ILE A 19 7.03 1.59 8.29
C ILE A 19 8.18 0.93 9.07
N LYS A 20 9.00 0.19 8.35
CA LYS A 20 10.22 -0.43 8.84
C LYS A 20 11.33 -0.19 7.85
N TYR A 21 12.56 -0.30 8.32
CA TYR A 21 13.74 -0.18 7.46
C TYR A 21 14.56 -1.46 7.57
N THR A 22 15.05 -1.92 6.42
CA THR A 22 16.01 -3.04 6.40
C THR A 22 17.37 -2.61 6.94
N ASN A 23 18.26 -3.57 7.20
CA ASN A 23 19.63 -3.27 7.61
C ASN A 23 20.39 -2.40 6.60
N GLU A 24 19.98 -2.43 5.34
CA GLU A 24 20.53 -1.59 4.26
C GLU A 24 19.86 -0.21 4.16
N GLY A 25 18.88 0.07 5.02
CA GLY A 25 18.17 1.34 5.04
C GLY A 25 17.00 1.45 4.02
N ILE A 26 16.55 0.34 3.47
CA ILE A 26 15.44 0.31 2.52
C ILE A 26 14.12 0.36 3.29
N ALA A 27 13.24 1.29 2.92
CA ALA A 27 11.93 1.45 3.54
C ALA A 27 10.97 0.35 3.08
N ILE A 28 10.24 -0.23 4.03
CA ILE A 28 9.16 -1.19 3.80
C ILE A 28 7.96 -0.73 4.62
N THR A 29 6.79 -0.66 3.99
CA THR A 29 5.53 -0.37 4.71
C THR A 29 4.56 -1.51 4.53
N GLU A 30 4.03 -1.99 5.63
CA GLU A 30 2.99 -3.02 5.66
C GLU A 30 1.64 -2.39 5.93
N MET A 31 0.64 -2.80 5.15
CA MET A 31 -0.73 -2.31 5.24
C MET A 31 -1.71 -3.47 5.25
N GLY A 32 -2.77 -3.33 6.04
CA GLY A 32 -3.93 -4.21 5.95
C GLY A 32 -5.02 -3.54 5.12
N ILE A 33 -5.57 -4.25 4.14
CA ILE A 33 -6.63 -3.76 3.28
C ILE A 33 -7.87 -4.63 3.42
N ALA A 34 -9.00 -4.03 3.72
CA ALA A 34 -10.30 -4.69 3.76
C ALA A 34 -11.07 -4.40 2.47
N VAL A 35 -11.51 -5.45 1.81
CA VAL A 35 -12.35 -5.37 0.61
C VAL A 35 -13.72 -5.93 0.94
N ASN A 36 -14.74 -5.07 0.90
CA ASN A 36 -16.11 -5.46 1.20
C ASN A 36 -16.79 -5.99 -0.06
N LYS A 37 -17.41 -7.17 0.07
CA LYS A 37 -18.22 -7.77 -0.98
C LYS A 37 -19.67 -7.78 -0.55
N LYS A 38 -20.54 -7.22 -1.37
CA LYS A 38 -21.98 -7.26 -1.17
C LYS A 38 -22.62 -8.02 -2.32
N TRP A 39 -23.55 -8.91 -2.00
CA TRP A 39 -24.34 -9.59 -3.01
C TRP A 39 -25.77 -9.80 -2.53
N THR A 40 -26.66 -9.97 -3.49
CA THR A 40 -28.05 -10.30 -3.22
C THR A 40 -28.27 -11.75 -3.65
N ASP A 41 -28.84 -12.58 -2.78
CA ASP A 41 -29.16 -13.97 -3.08
C ASP A 41 -30.45 -14.08 -3.93
N LYS A 42 -30.81 -15.31 -4.30
CA LYS A 42 -32.00 -15.59 -5.12
C LYS A 42 -33.32 -15.18 -4.45
N ASN A 43 -33.31 -15.03 -3.13
CA ASN A 43 -34.48 -14.64 -2.34
C ASN A 43 -34.56 -13.13 -2.07
N GLY A 44 -33.63 -12.35 -2.65
CA GLY A 44 -33.57 -10.92 -2.44
C GLY A 44 -32.86 -10.52 -1.11
N LYS A 45 -32.25 -11.47 -0.41
CA LYS A 45 -31.52 -11.20 0.83
C LYS A 45 -30.12 -10.65 0.52
N GLU A 46 -29.81 -9.49 1.10
CA GLU A 46 -28.48 -8.91 1.00
C GLU A 46 -27.52 -9.61 1.98
N SER A 47 -26.35 -9.97 1.47
CA SER A 47 -25.27 -10.54 2.25
C SER A 47 -23.98 -9.74 2.02
N GLU A 48 -23.14 -9.67 3.05
CA GLU A 48 -21.88 -8.96 3.01
C GLU A 48 -20.78 -9.82 3.62
N THR A 49 -19.63 -9.86 2.94
CA THR A 49 -18.39 -10.43 3.48
C THR A 49 -17.26 -9.44 3.30
N VAL A 50 -16.25 -9.57 4.14
CA VAL A 50 -15.05 -8.75 4.10
C VAL A 50 -13.85 -9.67 3.92
N ASP A 51 -13.07 -9.43 2.88
CA ASP A 51 -11.78 -10.08 2.67
C ASP A 51 -10.68 -9.16 3.17
N PHE A 52 -9.72 -9.71 3.90
CA PHE A 52 -8.58 -8.98 4.44
C PHE A 52 -7.30 -9.39 3.73
N PHE A 53 -6.54 -8.40 3.30
CA PHE A 53 -5.28 -8.61 2.58
C PHE A 53 -4.13 -7.90 3.28
N ASN A 54 -2.99 -8.54 3.29
CA ASN A 54 -1.74 -7.91 3.71
C ASN A 54 -0.99 -7.43 2.47
N VAL A 55 -0.61 -6.16 2.48
CA VAL A 55 0.04 -5.49 1.36
C VAL A 55 1.34 -4.89 1.83
N THR A 56 2.39 -5.12 1.08
CA THR A 56 3.73 -4.58 1.32
C THR A 56 4.09 -3.60 0.21
N THR A 57 4.68 -2.49 0.60
CA THR A 57 5.25 -1.50 -0.32
C THR A 57 6.72 -1.27 0.02
N TRP A 58 7.50 -0.82 -0.96
CA TRP A 58 8.95 -0.66 -0.86
C TRP A 58 9.40 0.72 -1.30
N ASN A 59 10.52 1.17 -0.79
CA ASN A 59 11.21 2.40 -1.18
C ASN A 59 10.36 3.66 -0.98
N ASN A 60 10.38 4.58 -1.93
CA ASN A 60 9.63 5.83 -1.85
C ASN A 60 8.13 5.64 -1.68
N LEU A 61 7.56 4.63 -2.33
CA LEU A 61 6.15 4.30 -2.17
C LEU A 61 5.83 3.93 -0.72
N ALA A 62 6.72 3.18 -0.07
CA ALA A 62 6.57 2.81 1.35
C ALA A 62 6.57 4.04 2.27
N GLU A 63 7.51 4.96 2.05
CA GLU A 63 7.61 6.20 2.82
C GLU A 63 6.38 7.09 2.63
N ASN A 64 5.92 7.24 1.39
CA ASN A 64 4.75 8.05 1.06
C ASN A 64 3.47 7.44 1.64
N CYS A 65 3.29 6.13 1.56
CA CYS A 65 2.14 5.45 2.15
C CYS A 65 2.09 5.64 3.68
N ALA A 66 3.22 5.48 4.35
CA ALA A 66 3.29 5.66 5.80
C ALA A 66 3.02 7.11 6.22
N ALA A 67 3.46 8.08 5.43
CA ALA A 67 3.27 9.49 5.73
C ALA A 67 1.86 9.98 5.42
N ALA A 68 1.23 9.47 4.37
CA ALA A 68 -0.01 10.01 3.83
C ALA A 68 -1.28 9.26 4.26
N LEU A 69 -1.18 7.97 4.54
CA LEU A 69 -2.35 7.11 4.79
C LEU A 69 -2.53 6.80 6.27
N LYS A 70 -3.77 6.54 6.64
CA LYS A 70 -4.16 6.11 7.98
C LYS A 70 -5.32 5.13 7.91
N LYS A 71 -5.59 4.48 9.03
CA LYS A 71 -6.74 3.57 9.17
C LYS A 71 -8.02 4.21 8.63
N GLY A 72 -8.74 3.46 7.84
CA GLY A 72 -10.02 3.87 7.25
C GLY A 72 -9.89 4.52 5.86
N ASP A 73 -8.71 4.94 5.44
CA ASP A 73 -8.51 5.53 4.13
C ASP A 73 -8.77 4.52 3.01
N ARG A 74 -9.45 4.97 1.96
CA ARG A 74 -9.78 4.16 0.80
C ARG A 74 -8.74 4.31 -0.27
N VAL A 75 -8.21 3.20 -0.74
CA VAL A 75 -7.14 3.17 -1.73
C VAL A 75 -7.44 2.18 -2.85
N LEU A 76 -6.94 2.52 -4.03
CA LEU A 76 -6.83 1.60 -5.17
C LEU A 76 -5.36 1.27 -5.33
N LEU A 77 -5.04 0.01 -5.39
CA LEU A 77 -3.66 -0.42 -5.60
C LEU A 77 -3.56 -1.43 -6.72
N SER A 78 -2.42 -1.44 -7.37
CA SER A 78 -2.02 -2.49 -8.28
C SER A 78 -0.71 -3.12 -7.81
N GLY A 79 -0.58 -4.40 -8.04
CA GLY A 79 0.60 -5.12 -7.60
C GLY A 79 0.60 -6.55 -8.09
N HIS A 80 1.35 -7.37 -7.39
CA HIS A 80 1.50 -8.78 -7.70
C HIS A 80 1.50 -9.62 -6.44
N LEU A 81 1.18 -10.90 -6.60
CA LEU A 81 1.18 -11.86 -5.52
C LEU A 81 2.58 -12.45 -5.32
N ASN A 82 3.01 -12.49 -4.07
CA ASN A 82 4.21 -13.20 -3.67
C ASN A 82 3.82 -14.40 -2.83
N LEU A 83 4.31 -15.55 -3.23
CA LEU A 83 4.18 -16.78 -2.45
C LEU A 83 5.46 -17.01 -1.67
N ARG A 84 5.31 -17.19 -0.38
CA ARG A 84 6.39 -17.56 0.50
C ARG A 84 6.07 -18.90 1.15
N SER A 85 6.94 -19.87 0.95
CA SER A 85 6.81 -21.17 1.60
C SER A 85 8.02 -21.46 2.47
N TRP A 86 7.78 -22.05 3.63
CA TRP A 86 8.84 -22.52 4.49
C TRP A 86 8.41 -23.81 5.17
N GLU A 87 9.40 -24.57 5.60
CA GLU A 87 9.20 -25.81 6.34
C GLU A 87 9.57 -25.59 7.80
N SER A 88 8.66 -25.99 8.73
CA SER A 88 8.94 -25.93 10.15
C SER A 88 9.91 -27.02 10.57
N LYS A 89 10.49 -26.88 11.77
CA LYS A 89 11.34 -27.92 12.38
C LYS A 89 10.64 -29.27 12.56
N GLU A 90 9.31 -29.27 12.56
CA GLU A 90 8.47 -30.47 12.69
C GLU A 90 8.08 -31.07 11.33
N GLY A 91 8.60 -30.57 10.22
CA GLY A 91 8.33 -31.04 8.87
C GLY A 91 7.04 -30.53 8.24
N LYS A 92 6.34 -29.59 8.88
CA LYS A 92 5.13 -28.96 8.30
C LYS A 92 5.52 -27.88 7.30
N LYS A 93 4.89 -27.92 6.13
CA LYS A 93 5.04 -26.89 5.10
C LYS A 93 3.99 -25.79 5.29
N TYR A 94 4.44 -24.56 5.32
CA TYR A 94 3.59 -23.38 5.42
C TYR A 94 3.71 -22.54 4.16
N ASN A 95 2.58 -22.08 3.67
CA ASN A 95 2.52 -21.15 2.53
C ASN A 95 1.85 -19.86 2.99
N ILE A 96 2.51 -18.74 2.76
CA ILE A 96 1.92 -17.40 2.95
C ILE A 96 1.86 -16.71 1.60
N THR A 97 0.69 -16.16 1.30
CA THR A 97 0.50 -15.28 0.15
C THR A 97 0.51 -13.85 0.64
N ASN A 98 1.38 -13.05 0.06
CA ASN A 98 1.48 -11.62 0.33
C ASN A 98 1.36 -10.84 -0.98
N ILE A 99 0.87 -9.62 -0.88
CA ILE A 99 0.74 -8.73 -2.02
C ILE A 99 1.83 -7.66 -1.92
N THR A 100 2.58 -7.49 -3.00
CA THR A 100 3.46 -6.32 -3.15
C THR A 100 2.76 -5.32 -4.06
N ALA A 101 2.51 -4.12 -3.55
CA ALA A 101 1.91 -3.06 -4.34
C ALA A 101 2.99 -2.30 -5.10
N ASP A 102 2.76 -2.09 -6.38
CA ASP A 102 3.62 -1.29 -7.25
C ASP A 102 3.10 0.14 -7.37
N VAL A 103 1.78 0.31 -7.29
CA VAL A 103 1.10 1.61 -7.31
C VAL A 103 0.04 1.64 -6.22
N VAL A 104 -0.02 2.72 -5.47
CA VAL A 104 -1.07 2.98 -4.49
C VAL A 104 -1.64 4.38 -4.76
N ALA A 105 -2.95 4.48 -4.91
CA ALA A 105 -3.65 5.72 -5.15
C ALA A 105 -4.78 5.89 -4.13
N ALA A 106 -4.90 7.08 -3.56
CA ALA A 106 -6.02 7.39 -2.67
C ALA A 106 -7.30 7.64 -3.48
N SER A 107 -8.42 7.08 -3.02
CA SER A 107 -9.71 7.24 -3.69
C SER A 107 -10.35 8.58 -3.34
N LEU A 108 -10.92 9.24 -4.35
CA LEU A 108 -11.67 10.48 -4.17
C LEU A 108 -13.19 10.26 -4.06
N GLU A 109 -13.63 9.01 -3.97
CA GLU A 109 -15.07 8.69 -3.92
C GLU A 109 -15.78 9.38 -2.74
N PHE A 110 -15.13 9.45 -1.58
CA PHE A 110 -15.74 9.94 -0.35
C PHE A 110 -15.00 11.11 0.28
N ASN A 111 -13.74 11.33 -0.09
CA ASN A 111 -12.87 12.30 0.57
C ASN A 111 -12.11 13.14 -0.45
N GLN A 112 -11.75 14.34 -0.02
CA GLN A 112 -10.80 15.19 -0.74
C GLN A 112 -9.38 14.87 -0.28
N ILE A 113 -8.43 15.01 -1.18
CA ILE A 113 -7.00 14.86 -0.87
C ILE A 113 -6.24 16.12 -1.29
N LYS A 114 -5.18 16.39 -0.54
CA LYS A 114 -4.17 17.38 -0.92
C LYS A 114 -2.94 16.68 -1.43
N ILE A 115 -2.44 17.10 -2.56
CA ILE A 115 -1.15 16.64 -3.08
C ILE A 115 -0.09 17.62 -2.59
N LEU A 116 0.86 17.10 -1.83
CA LEU A 116 2.00 17.87 -1.36
C LEU A 116 3.10 17.83 -2.42
N GLU A 117 3.71 18.99 -2.69
CA GLU A 117 4.88 19.03 -3.55
C GLU A 117 6.06 18.36 -2.86
N LYS A 118 6.84 17.61 -3.64
CA LYS A 118 8.07 17.03 -3.11
C LYS A 118 9.05 18.13 -2.76
N ASP A 119 9.78 17.95 -1.66
CA ASP A 119 10.92 18.79 -1.36
C ASP A 119 11.93 18.72 -2.52
N VAL A 120 12.21 19.85 -3.14
CA VAL A 120 13.25 19.94 -4.16
C VAL A 120 14.57 20.14 -3.46
N ILE A 121 15.49 19.21 -3.67
CA ILE A 121 16.86 19.34 -3.17
C ILE A 121 17.66 19.96 -4.31
N GLU A 122 18.01 21.25 -4.18
CA GLU A 122 18.91 21.92 -5.10
C GLU A 122 20.35 21.82 -4.56
N THR A 123 21.27 21.40 -5.43
CA THR A 123 22.70 21.53 -5.17
C THR A 123 23.16 22.89 -5.73
N ASP A 124 23.61 23.80 -4.87
CA ASP A 124 24.25 24.99 -5.34
C ASP A 124 25.70 24.67 -5.82
N GLU A 125 26.32 25.60 -6.54
CA GLU A 125 27.65 25.43 -7.16
C GLU A 125 28.78 25.08 -6.15
N GLY A 126 28.51 25.20 -4.86
CA GLY A 126 29.44 24.83 -3.79
C GLY A 126 29.22 23.44 -3.20
N GLY A 127 28.27 22.67 -3.71
CA GLY A 127 27.97 21.32 -3.22
C GLY A 127 27.16 21.25 -1.93
N SER A 128 26.61 22.38 -1.47
CA SER A 128 25.71 22.38 -0.33
C SER A 128 24.25 22.10 -0.79
N LEU A 129 23.57 21.25 -0.04
CA LEU A 129 22.19 20.90 -0.29
C LEU A 129 21.27 21.92 0.37
N LYS A 130 20.45 22.63 -0.42
CA LYS A 130 19.36 23.45 0.10
C LYS A 130 18.04 22.72 -0.06
N LYS A 131 17.27 22.72 1.00
CA LYS A 131 15.95 22.12 1.02
C LYS A 131 14.90 23.23 0.97
N ASP A 132 14.16 23.33 -0.14
CA ASP A 132 13.01 24.21 -0.23
C ASP A 132 11.77 23.53 0.39
N LYS A 133 10.99 24.32 1.13
CA LYS A 133 9.76 23.81 1.75
C LYS A 133 8.72 23.53 0.67
N ALA A 134 8.17 22.31 0.74
CA ALA A 134 7.04 21.94 -0.09
C ALA A 134 5.83 22.85 0.21
N THR A 135 5.27 23.43 -0.83
CA THR A 135 4.01 24.17 -0.75
C THR A 135 2.84 23.23 -0.98
N SER A 136 1.87 23.20 -0.07
CA SER A 136 0.68 22.40 -0.28
C SER A 136 -0.20 23.08 -1.34
N LYS A 137 -0.50 22.35 -2.43
CA LYS A 137 -1.51 22.79 -3.39
C LYS A 137 -2.88 22.44 -2.85
N THR A 138 -3.73 23.43 -2.72
CA THR A 138 -5.17 23.24 -2.48
C THR A 138 -5.82 23.01 -3.84
N ALA A 139 -6.39 21.83 -4.02
CA ALA A 139 -7.19 21.56 -5.22
C ALA A 139 -8.55 22.23 -5.11
#